data_4826b06ee49252c30d0d5e23ec624537
#
_entry.id   4826b06ee49252c30d0d5e23ec624537
#
_cell.length_a   1.000
_cell.length_b   1.000
_cell.length_c   1.000
_cell.angle_alpha   90.00
_cell.angle_beta   90.00
_cell.angle_gamma   90.00
#
_symmetry.space_group_name_H-M   'P 1'
#
loop_
_entity.id
_entity.type
_entity.pdbx_description
1 polymer ?
#
loop_
_entity_poly.entity_id
_entity_poly.type
_entity_poly.pdbx_seq_one_letter_code
_entity_poly.pdbx_strand_id
1 'polypeptide(L)'
;MSKWWIFSLAQVCKCCYDPVWMADLPEIESAEPSCTADEHSAEPAPRSFVDDGALERASRLFRAIGEPARLRIVSRLAQGEMCVTELAAVEGESLSTISQRLRVLRSENIIVRRRRGKHINYGLADQHVMDLVFNALAHATEQPAAVPGRRGESES
;
A
#
# COMPACT_ATOMS: atom_id res chain seq x y z
N MET A 1 -5.43 8.48 -25.85
CA MET A 1 -5.03 9.90 -25.72
C MET A 1 -5.40 10.35 -24.32
N SER A 2 -4.56 10.14 -23.35
CA SER A 2 -4.83 10.49 -21.95
C SER A 2 -3.59 11.18 -21.38
N LYS A 3 -3.68 12.52 -21.34
CA LYS A 3 -2.71 13.39 -20.67
C LYS A 3 -2.95 13.32 -19.16
N TRP A 4 -2.15 12.55 -18.45
CA TRP A 4 -2.03 12.64 -16.99
C TRP A 4 -0.56 12.57 -16.61
N TRP A 5 -0.18 13.43 -15.66
CA TRP A 5 1.07 13.52 -14.93
C TRP A 5 2.16 14.42 -15.52
N ILE A 6 1.90 15.71 -15.46
CA ILE A 6 2.97 16.68 -15.24
C ILE A 6 2.70 17.23 -13.83
N PHE A 7 3.13 16.50 -12.80
CA PHE A 7 3.29 17.09 -11.49
C PHE A 7 4.62 17.83 -11.47
N SER A 8 4.53 19.14 -11.26
CA SER A 8 5.65 20.04 -11.09
C SER A 8 6.51 19.61 -9.91
N LEU A 9 7.68 19.06 -10.19
CA LEU A 9 8.74 18.62 -9.26
C LEU A 9 9.51 19.83 -8.64
N ALA A 10 8.86 20.97 -8.44
CA ALA A 10 9.57 22.20 -8.17
C ALA A 10 9.58 22.64 -6.68
N GLN A 11 9.14 21.80 -5.73
CA GLN A 11 9.02 22.25 -4.33
C GLN A 11 9.38 21.22 -3.27
N VAL A 12 10.34 20.35 -3.54
CA VAL A 12 10.91 19.50 -2.48
C VAL A 12 12.23 20.10 -2.04
N CYS A 13 12.35 20.37 -0.75
CA CYS A 13 13.61 20.85 -0.16
C CYS A 13 14.71 19.83 -0.46
N LYS A 14 15.80 20.27 -1.11
CA LYS A 14 16.93 19.42 -1.49
C LYS A 14 17.63 18.70 -0.33
N CYS A 15 17.47 19.19 0.88
CA CYS A 15 18.08 18.61 2.07
C CYS A 15 17.33 17.40 2.65
N CYS A 16 16.06 17.17 2.24
CA CYS A 16 15.25 16.05 2.74
C CYS A 16 15.08 14.90 1.73
N TYR A 17 15.66 15.06 0.52
CA TYR A 17 15.60 14.08 -0.55
C TYR A 17 16.98 13.49 -0.78
N ASP A 18 17.23 12.32 -0.24
CA ASP A 18 18.42 11.52 -0.50
C ASP A 18 18.06 10.37 -1.47
N PRO A 19 18.20 10.58 -2.79
CA PRO A 19 17.97 9.49 -3.74
C PRO A 19 19.20 8.59 -3.77
N VAL A 20 19.06 7.40 -3.23
CA VAL A 20 20.07 6.32 -3.13
C VAL A 20 20.72 5.94 -4.49
N TRP A 21 20.29 6.54 -5.60
CA TRP A 21 20.81 6.28 -6.96
C TRP A 21 21.79 7.34 -7.50
N MET A 22 22.21 8.30 -6.66
CA MET A 22 23.10 9.38 -7.06
C MET A 22 24.57 9.13 -6.68
N ALA A 23 25.01 7.87 -6.72
CA ALA A 23 26.34 7.44 -6.28
C ALA A 23 27.50 7.76 -7.25
N ASP A 24 27.27 8.50 -8.34
CA ASP A 24 28.29 8.81 -9.35
C ASP A 24 28.41 10.31 -9.65
N LEU A 25 28.33 11.18 -8.64
CA LEU A 25 28.67 12.58 -8.84
C LEU A 25 30.04 12.90 -8.18
N PRO A 26 30.90 13.68 -8.87
CA PRO A 26 32.21 14.05 -8.35
C PRO A 26 32.08 14.86 -7.06
N GLU A 27 33.03 14.66 -6.17
CA GLU A 27 33.15 15.26 -4.83
C GLU A 27 32.85 16.77 -4.87
N ILE A 28 31.67 17.12 -4.35
CA ILE A 28 31.38 18.51 -4.00
C ILE A 28 31.89 18.71 -2.58
N GLU A 29 32.89 19.55 -2.47
CA GLU A 29 33.54 20.02 -1.27
C GLU A 29 32.54 20.25 -0.14
N SER A 30 32.85 19.71 1.04
CA SER A 30 32.07 19.60 2.25
C SER A 30 31.50 20.93 2.75
N ALA A 31 30.32 21.31 2.26
CA ALA A 31 29.46 22.26 2.96
C ALA A 31 28.38 21.45 3.69
N GLU A 32 28.44 21.31 4.98
CA GLU A 32 27.37 20.78 5.82
C GLU A 32 26.08 21.52 5.47
N PRO A 33 25.04 20.83 4.94
CA PRO A 33 23.75 21.46 4.66
C PRO A 33 23.03 21.72 5.99
N SER A 34 23.36 22.84 6.63
CA SER A 34 22.58 23.30 7.78
C SER A 34 21.32 23.98 7.29
N CYS A 35 20.19 23.26 7.32
CA CYS A 35 18.89 23.88 7.13
C CYS A 35 18.61 24.81 8.30
N THR A 36 18.63 26.13 8.08
CA THR A 36 18.18 27.09 9.07
C THR A 36 16.67 27.20 9.07
N ALA A 37 16.05 27.44 10.23
CA ALA A 37 14.60 27.56 10.36
C ALA A 37 13.98 28.63 9.44
N ASP A 38 14.76 29.62 9.03
CA ASP A 38 14.34 30.72 8.15
C ASP A 38 14.21 30.32 6.68
N GLU A 39 14.92 29.27 6.24
CA GLU A 39 14.79 28.75 4.87
C GLU A 39 13.51 27.90 4.65
N HIS A 40 12.85 27.52 5.74
CA HIS A 40 11.56 26.78 5.72
C HIS A 40 10.33 27.67 5.93
N SER A 41 10.49 29.00 5.97
CA SER A 41 9.37 29.96 6.00
C SER A 41 8.65 30.08 4.66
N ALA A 42 8.80 29.08 3.78
CA ALA A 42 7.97 28.92 2.59
C ALA A 42 6.50 28.84 3.02
N GLU A 43 5.64 29.54 2.30
CA GLU A 43 4.19 29.52 2.34
C GLU A 43 3.66 28.16 2.83
N PRO A 44 2.67 28.13 3.73
CA PRO A 44 2.14 26.86 4.24
C PRO A 44 1.73 25.99 3.06
N ALA A 45 2.33 24.80 2.98
CA ALA A 45 2.02 23.81 1.96
C ALA A 45 0.49 23.69 1.79
N PRO A 46 -0.02 23.58 0.57
CA PRO A 46 -1.46 23.51 0.35
C PRO A 46 -2.05 22.45 1.26
N ARG A 47 -3.01 22.85 2.07
CA ARG A 47 -3.69 21.97 3.03
C ARG A 47 -4.11 20.72 2.30
N SER A 48 -3.80 19.57 2.88
CA SER A 48 -4.06 18.28 2.24
C SER A 48 -5.50 18.24 1.71
N PHE A 49 -5.66 17.90 0.43
CA PHE A 49 -6.97 17.71 -0.20
C PHE A 49 -7.77 16.54 0.39
N VAL A 50 -7.24 15.88 1.42
CA VAL A 50 -7.81 14.69 2.00
C VAL A 50 -8.38 15.04 3.37
N ASP A 51 -9.70 14.88 3.49
CA ASP A 51 -10.44 14.98 4.74
C ASP A 51 -9.91 13.99 5.79
N ASP A 52 -9.76 14.42 7.04
CA ASP A 52 -9.27 13.59 8.14
C ASP A 52 -10.11 12.31 8.32
N GLY A 53 -11.41 12.39 8.10
CA GLY A 53 -12.30 11.23 8.10
C GLY A 53 -11.99 10.25 6.97
N ALA A 54 -11.56 10.73 5.80
CA ALA A 54 -11.12 9.87 4.70
C ALA A 54 -9.79 9.18 5.02
N LEU A 55 -8.84 9.89 5.63
CA LEU A 55 -7.58 9.30 6.11
C LEU A 55 -7.82 8.19 7.14
N GLU A 56 -8.72 8.43 8.09
CA GLU A 56 -9.06 7.43 9.08
C GLU A 56 -9.72 6.18 8.46
N ARG A 57 -10.66 6.37 7.53
CA ARG A 57 -11.27 5.24 6.78
C ARG A 57 -10.24 4.46 5.99
N ALA A 58 -9.35 5.12 5.27
CA ALA A 58 -8.26 4.47 4.54
C ALA A 58 -7.32 3.70 5.50
N SER A 59 -6.98 4.29 6.65
CA SER A 59 -6.15 3.62 7.67
C SER A 59 -6.81 2.34 8.20
N ARG A 60 -8.13 2.34 8.42
CA ARG A 60 -8.87 1.13 8.83
C ARG A 60 -8.85 0.06 7.74
N LEU A 61 -9.06 0.46 6.48
CA LEU A 61 -8.98 -0.44 5.33
C LEU A 61 -7.61 -1.12 5.26
N PHE A 62 -6.51 -0.35 5.31
CA PHE A 62 -5.16 -0.91 5.28
C PHE A 62 -4.88 -1.84 6.46
N ARG A 63 -5.33 -1.52 7.66
CA ARG A 63 -5.22 -2.43 8.82
C ARG A 63 -6.01 -3.72 8.61
N ALA A 64 -7.18 -3.64 7.99
CA ALA A 64 -7.99 -4.82 7.73
C ALA A 64 -7.36 -5.76 6.70
N ILE A 65 -6.75 -5.25 5.63
CA ILE A 65 -6.10 -6.08 4.61
C ILE A 65 -4.65 -6.44 4.95
N GLY A 66 -3.99 -5.72 5.86
CA GLY A 66 -2.56 -5.86 6.16
C GLY A 66 -2.16 -7.17 6.84
N GLU A 67 -3.11 -8.01 7.28
CA GLU A 67 -2.80 -9.34 7.76
C GLU A 67 -2.72 -10.33 6.60
N PRO A 68 -1.62 -11.13 6.48
CA PRO A 68 -1.37 -11.99 5.31
C PRO A 68 -2.53 -12.93 4.96
N ALA A 69 -3.20 -13.49 5.97
CA ALA A 69 -4.31 -14.40 5.73
C ALA A 69 -5.56 -13.69 5.18
N ARG A 70 -5.82 -12.44 5.58
CA ARG A 70 -6.91 -11.64 5.02
C ARG A 70 -6.57 -11.14 3.62
N LEU A 71 -5.32 -10.74 3.39
CA LEU A 71 -4.85 -10.35 2.06
C LEU A 71 -4.99 -11.50 1.05
N ARG A 72 -4.67 -12.75 1.45
CA ARG A 72 -4.91 -13.93 0.60
C ARG A 72 -6.40 -14.08 0.22
N ILE A 73 -7.31 -13.97 1.19
CA ILE A 73 -8.75 -14.02 0.91
C ILE A 73 -9.17 -12.95 -0.09
N VAL A 74 -8.73 -11.70 0.10
CA VAL A 74 -9.03 -10.59 -0.82
C VAL A 74 -8.48 -10.87 -2.21
N SER A 75 -7.26 -11.40 -2.32
CA SER A 75 -6.64 -11.80 -3.60
C SER A 75 -7.41 -12.93 -4.31
N ARG A 76 -7.99 -13.88 -3.55
CA ARG A 76 -8.89 -14.91 -4.13
C ARG A 76 -10.16 -14.28 -4.66
N LEU A 77 -10.79 -13.42 -3.87
CA LEU A 77 -12.04 -12.74 -4.24
C LEU A 77 -11.87 -11.75 -5.40
N ALA A 78 -10.65 -11.28 -5.66
CA ALA A 78 -10.33 -10.50 -6.86
C ALA A 78 -10.41 -11.34 -8.15
N GLN A 79 -10.27 -12.66 -8.05
CA GLN A 79 -10.40 -13.57 -9.19
C GLN A 79 -11.85 -14.00 -9.44
N GLY A 80 -12.75 -13.80 -8.47
CA GLY A 80 -14.17 -14.15 -8.57
C GLY A 80 -14.85 -14.30 -7.22
N GLU A 81 -16.18 -14.29 -7.25
CA GLU A 81 -16.97 -14.52 -6.05
C GLU A 81 -16.82 -15.97 -5.56
N MET A 82 -16.67 -16.15 -4.25
CA MET A 82 -16.54 -17.45 -3.60
C MET A 82 -17.44 -17.54 -2.36
N CYS A 83 -17.92 -18.72 -2.05
CA CYS A 83 -18.62 -19.00 -0.79
C CYS A 83 -17.61 -19.31 0.34
N VAL A 84 -18.08 -19.29 1.60
CA VAL A 84 -17.21 -19.56 2.75
C VAL A 84 -16.59 -20.95 2.74
N THR A 85 -17.31 -21.94 2.20
CA THR A 85 -16.82 -23.33 2.10
C THR A 85 -15.70 -23.47 1.09
N GLU A 86 -15.82 -22.80 -0.06
CA GLU A 86 -14.79 -22.78 -1.10
C GLU A 86 -13.52 -22.08 -0.59
N LEU A 87 -13.68 -20.92 0.08
CA LEU A 87 -12.56 -20.22 0.70
C LEU A 87 -11.85 -21.06 1.76
N ALA A 88 -12.61 -21.75 2.62
CA ALA A 88 -12.06 -22.64 3.63
C ALA A 88 -11.25 -23.80 3.02
N ALA A 89 -11.77 -24.40 1.95
CA ALA A 89 -11.10 -25.47 1.23
C ALA A 89 -9.78 -24.99 0.57
N VAL A 90 -9.80 -23.84 -0.10
CA VAL A 90 -8.63 -23.30 -0.81
C VAL A 90 -7.56 -22.82 0.16
N GLU A 91 -7.94 -22.21 1.29
CA GLU A 91 -6.98 -21.71 2.29
C GLU A 91 -6.53 -22.78 3.29
N GLY A 92 -7.15 -23.96 3.31
CA GLY A 92 -6.84 -25.02 4.26
C GLY A 92 -7.21 -24.68 5.71
N GLU A 93 -8.22 -23.83 5.91
CA GLU A 93 -8.61 -23.26 7.19
C GLU A 93 -10.02 -23.70 7.60
N SER A 94 -10.34 -23.57 8.88
CA SER A 94 -11.69 -23.89 9.38
C SER A 94 -12.72 -22.85 8.88
N LEU A 95 -13.98 -23.30 8.72
CA LEU A 95 -15.10 -22.43 8.38
C LEU A 95 -15.26 -21.25 9.37
N SER A 96 -15.02 -21.51 10.65
CA SER A 96 -15.09 -20.48 11.69
C SER A 96 -14.03 -19.42 11.51
N THR A 97 -12.80 -19.82 11.22
CA THR A 97 -11.67 -18.91 10.97
C THR A 97 -11.93 -18.03 9.76
N ILE A 98 -12.33 -18.64 8.64
CA ILE A 98 -12.66 -17.88 7.42
C ILE A 98 -13.84 -16.93 7.68
N SER A 99 -14.89 -17.39 8.36
CA SER A 99 -16.05 -16.54 8.68
C SER A 99 -15.68 -15.34 9.53
N GLN A 100 -14.74 -15.50 10.47
CA GLN A 100 -14.24 -14.39 11.30
C GLN A 100 -13.45 -13.38 10.47
N ARG A 101 -12.55 -13.85 9.58
CA ARG A 101 -11.81 -12.97 8.67
C ARG A 101 -12.73 -12.22 7.70
N LEU A 102 -13.73 -12.90 7.13
CA LEU A 102 -14.73 -12.28 6.27
C LEU A 102 -15.57 -11.22 7.02
N ARG A 103 -15.83 -11.43 8.32
CA ARG A 103 -16.53 -10.43 9.14
C ARG A 103 -15.71 -9.15 9.25
N VAL A 104 -14.40 -9.24 9.52
CA VAL A 104 -13.49 -8.09 9.58
C VAL A 104 -13.42 -7.37 8.23
N LEU A 105 -13.24 -8.09 7.13
CA LEU A 105 -13.17 -7.48 5.81
C LEU A 105 -14.50 -6.80 5.43
N ARG A 106 -15.63 -7.36 5.84
CA ARG A 106 -16.95 -6.79 5.58
C ARG A 106 -17.24 -5.55 6.44
N SER A 107 -16.79 -5.50 7.70
CA SER A 107 -16.99 -4.31 8.55
C SER A 107 -16.31 -3.07 8.00
N GLU A 108 -15.21 -3.25 7.24
CA GLU A 108 -14.49 -2.16 6.58
C GLU A 108 -14.90 -1.96 5.11
N ASN A 109 -16.02 -2.56 4.68
CA ASN A 109 -16.55 -2.45 3.32
C ASN A 109 -15.58 -2.89 2.21
N ILE A 110 -14.63 -3.78 2.51
CA ILE A 110 -13.68 -4.32 1.53
C ILE A 110 -14.36 -5.38 0.66
N ILE A 111 -15.27 -6.16 1.26
CA ILE A 111 -16.03 -7.20 0.59
C ILE A 111 -17.52 -7.03 0.81
N VAL A 112 -18.28 -7.52 -0.14
CA VAL A 112 -19.75 -7.58 -0.09
C VAL A 112 -20.23 -9.02 -0.04
N ARG A 113 -21.39 -9.22 0.55
CA ARG A 113 -22.09 -10.49 0.62
C ARG A 113 -23.24 -10.49 -0.38
N ARG A 114 -23.26 -11.48 -1.27
CA ARG A 114 -24.33 -11.64 -2.26
C ARG A 114 -24.99 -13.01 -2.12
N ARG A 115 -26.31 -13.05 -2.13
CA ARG A 115 -27.05 -14.30 -2.11
C ARG A 115 -27.35 -14.73 -3.54
N ARG A 116 -26.93 -15.96 -3.90
CA ARG A 116 -27.29 -16.61 -5.18
C ARG A 116 -28.01 -17.93 -4.88
N GLY A 117 -29.34 -17.90 -4.94
CA GLY A 117 -30.17 -19.05 -4.59
C GLY A 117 -29.97 -19.45 -3.10
N LYS A 118 -29.49 -20.66 -2.87
CA LYS A 118 -29.19 -21.20 -1.52
C LYS A 118 -27.81 -20.81 -1.01
N HIS A 119 -26.93 -20.30 -1.86
CA HIS A 119 -25.55 -20.00 -1.54
C HIS A 119 -25.36 -18.53 -1.20
N ILE A 120 -24.41 -18.28 -0.32
CA ILE A 120 -23.94 -16.96 0.05
C ILE A 120 -22.53 -16.83 -0.47
N ASN A 121 -22.35 -15.96 -1.46
CA ASN A 121 -21.04 -15.65 -2.03
C ASN A 121 -20.53 -14.33 -1.50
N TYR A 122 -19.23 -14.23 -1.43
CA TYR A 122 -18.48 -13.02 -1.10
C TYR A 122 -17.72 -12.56 -2.35
N GLY A 123 -17.62 -11.26 -2.56
CA GLY A 123 -16.85 -10.65 -3.64
C GLY A 123 -16.29 -9.32 -3.16
N LEU A 124 -15.39 -8.72 -3.92
CA LEU A 124 -14.90 -7.38 -3.62
C LEU A 124 -16.03 -6.36 -3.68
N ALA A 125 -15.94 -5.32 -2.86
CA ALA A 125 -16.95 -4.28 -2.78
C ALA A 125 -17.03 -3.48 -4.08
N ASP A 126 -15.87 -3.10 -4.62
CA ASP A 126 -15.76 -2.27 -5.81
C ASP A 126 -14.40 -2.45 -6.52
N GLN A 127 -14.26 -1.76 -7.65
CA GLN A 127 -13.06 -1.80 -8.47
C GLN A 127 -11.85 -1.13 -7.78
N HIS A 128 -12.06 -0.10 -6.96
CA HIS A 128 -10.96 0.58 -6.29
C HIS A 128 -10.23 -0.32 -5.30
N VAL A 129 -10.98 -1.16 -4.57
CA VAL A 129 -10.37 -2.19 -3.69
C VAL A 129 -9.56 -3.19 -4.52
N MET A 130 -10.07 -3.60 -5.69
CA MET A 130 -9.36 -4.52 -6.57
C MET A 130 -8.05 -3.89 -7.07
N ASP A 131 -8.09 -2.67 -7.58
CA ASP A 131 -6.94 -1.95 -8.12
C ASP A 131 -5.88 -1.71 -7.03
N LEU A 132 -6.30 -1.35 -5.82
CA LEU A 132 -5.41 -1.17 -4.67
C LEU A 132 -4.63 -2.45 -4.36
N VAL A 133 -5.32 -3.58 -4.29
CA VAL A 133 -4.70 -4.87 -3.96
C VAL A 133 -3.78 -5.33 -5.09
N PHE A 134 -4.19 -5.19 -6.35
CA PHE A 134 -3.34 -5.52 -7.50
C PHE A 134 -2.06 -4.68 -7.53
N ASN A 135 -2.17 -3.37 -7.34
CA ASN A 135 -1.01 -2.48 -7.31
C ASN A 135 -0.07 -2.81 -6.15
N ALA A 136 -0.61 -3.10 -4.96
CA ALA A 136 0.20 -3.48 -3.80
C ALA A 136 0.95 -4.80 -4.04
N LEU A 137 0.29 -5.80 -4.63
CA LEU A 137 0.90 -7.10 -4.94
C LEU A 137 1.93 -6.98 -6.07
N ALA A 138 1.64 -6.20 -7.11
CA ALA A 138 2.60 -5.94 -8.19
C ALA A 138 3.86 -5.27 -7.63
N HIS A 139 3.71 -4.22 -6.84
CA HIS A 139 4.84 -3.54 -6.19
C HIS A 139 5.65 -4.49 -5.29
N ALA A 140 5.00 -5.36 -4.54
CA ALA A 140 5.68 -6.33 -3.68
C ALA A 140 6.43 -7.43 -4.45
N THR A 141 6.05 -7.69 -5.72
CA THR A 141 6.75 -8.65 -6.61
C THR A 141 7.89 -8.01 -7.38
N GLU A 142 7.90 -6.69 -7.53
CA GLU A 142 9.03 -5.95 -8.05
C GLU A 142 10.15 -6.06 -7.01
N GLN A 143 11.11 -6.95 -7.24
CA GLN A 143 12.27 -7.01 -6.35
C GLN A 143 12.96 -5.65 -6.38
N PRO A 144 13.22 -5.02 -5.23
CA PRO A 144 14.08 -3.84 -5.22
C PRO A 144 15.40 -4.26 -5.83
N ALA A 145 15.85 -3.53 -6.86
CA ALA A 145 17.19 -3.72 -7.42
C ALA A 145 18.15 -3.82 -6.24
N ALA A 146 18.90 -4.93 -6.17
CA ALA A 146 19.76 -5.24 -5.04
C ALA A 146 20.60 -4.02 -4.71
N VAL A 147 20.40 -3.43 -3.53
CA VAL A 147 21.26 -2.38 -3.02
C VAL A 147 22.65 -2.98 -2.93
N PRO A 148 23.66 -2.49 -3.69
CA PRO A 148 25.01 -3.06 -3.65
C PRO A 148 25.54 -2.98 -2.22
N GLY A 149 25.95 -4.13 -1.68
CA GLY A 149 26.17 -4.43 -0.30
C GLY A 149 26.91 -3.39 0.52
N ARG A 150 26.45 -3.17 1.73
CA ARG A 150 27.34 -2.92 2.87
C ARG A 150 28.28 -4.10 2.99
N ARG A 151 29.50 -3.95 2.49
CA ARG A 151 30.58 -4.87 2.85
C ARG A 151 30.77 -4.73 4.36
N GLY A 152 30.52 -5.82 5.07
CA GLY A 152 30.92 -5.93 6.45
C GLY A 152 32.45 -5.78 6.52
N GLU A 153 32.91 -4.78 7.23
CA GLU A 153 34.27 -4.72 7.72
C GLU A 153 34.42 -5.82 8.75
N SER A 154 35.06 -6.92 8.35
CA SER A 154 35.56 -7.94 9.25
C SER A 154 36.87 -7.40 9.87
N GLU A 155 36.76 -7.01 11.14
CA GLU A 155 37.92 -6.78 11.99
C GLU A 155 38.79 -8.03 12.06
N SER A 156 40.10 -7.80 11.87
CA SER A 156 41.18 -8.68 12.34
C SER A 156 41.86 -7.99 13.52
#